data_9f1f0fe02e5a579279e8e419b234c6a7
#
_entry.id   9f1f0fe02e5a579279e8e419b234c6a7
#
_cell.length_a   1.000
_cell.length_b   1.000
_cell.length_c   1.000
_cell.angle_alpha   90.00
_cell.angle_beta   90.00
_cell.angle_gamma   90.00
#
_symmetry.space_group_name_H-M   'P 1'
#
loop_
_entity.id
_entity.type
_entity.pdbx_description
1 polymer ?
#
loop_
_entity_poly.entity_id
_entity_poly.type
_entity_poly.pdbx_seq_one_letter_code
_entity_poly.pdbx_strand_id
1 'polypeptide(L)'
;MNVLFLTMSSGLKNIETSGIYTDLIRKFRDEGHEVYVVYPRERRLRLPTEVKHEDRVHLLGVKTLNVTKTNLIEKGLGQVTLERQFKLGLEKYFGKVKFDIILYSTPPITFTKVIRYAKKRNPKAVSYLLLKDIFPQNAVDLGILTKDGLKGVLYRLFRKKEKDLYRISDYIGCMSPANVKYVIEHNPEIDPAVVEIAPNSYDIPSEISVEYGVTDHIRQKYGLPINKPIFIYGGN
;
A
#
# COMPACT_ATOMS: atom_id res chain seq x y z
N MET A 1 8.95 12.98 -14.13
CA MET A 1 9.66 11.88 -13.43
C MET A 1 8.93 10.56 -13.70
N ASN A 2 9.64 9.45 -13.60
CA ASN A 2 9.05 8.11 -13.64
C ASN A 2 8.93 7.56 -12.21
N VAL A 3 7.70 7.35 -11.76
CA VAL A 3 7.38 6.87 -10.40
C VAL A 3 7.01 5.39 -10.48
N LEU A 4 7.76 4.51 -9.82
CA LEU A 4 7.38 3.12 -9.60
C LEU A 4 6.59 3.03 -8.29
N PHE A 5 5.37 2.51 -8.32
CA PHE A 5 4.57 2.28 -7.12
C PHE A 5 4.25 0.79 -6.93
N LEU A 6 4.74 0.23 -5.82
CA LEU A 6 4.48 -1.16 -5.42
C LEU A 6 3.43 -1.19 -4.32
N THR A 7 2.31 -1.86 -4.54
CA THR A 7 1.21 -1.89 -3.56
C THR A 7 0.48 -3.23 -3.54
N MET A 8 -0.18 -3.52 -2.41
CA MET A 8 -1.10 -4.66 -2.28
C MET A 8 -2.56 -4.34 -2.59
N SER A 9 -2.87 -3.09 -2.92
CA SER A 9 -4.23 -2.70 -3.27
C SER A 9 -4.68 -3.39 -4.55
N SER A 10 -5.69 -4.24 -4.46
CA SER A 10 -6.30 -4.92 -5.62
C SER A 10 -7.38 -4.07 -6.32
N GLY A 11 -7.74 -2.92 -5.74
CA GLY A 11 -8.79 -2.00 -6.23
C GLY A 11 -8.36 -1.09 -7.39
N LEU A 12 -7.13 -1.21 -7.89
CA LEU A 12 -6.55 -0.32 -8.90
C LEU A 12 -6.98 -0.63 -10.34
N LYS A 13 -8.12 -1.31 -10.54
CA LYS A 13 -8.64 -1.60 -11.89
C LYS A 13 -9.11 -0.36 -12.64
N ASN A 14 -9.56 0.65 -11.91
CA ASN A 14 -10.00 1.94 -12.41
C ASN A 14 -9.41 3.02 -11.50
N ILE A 15 -8.49 3.82 -12.04
CA ILE A 15 -7.81 4.90 -11.31
C ILE A 15 -8.73 6.12 -11.07
N GLU A 16 -9.84 6.22 -11.78
CA GLU A 16 -10.79 7.34 -11.61
C GLU A 16 -11.72 7.16 -10.39
N THR A 17 -11.72 5.97 -9.77
CA THR A 17 -12.44 5.78 -8.50
C THR A 17 -11.71 6.47 -7.36
N SER A 18 -12.44 7.13 -6.45
CA SER A 18 -11.87 7.74 -5.24
C SER A 18 -11.26 6.68 -4.33
N GLY A 19 -10.07 6.95 -3.81
CA GLY A 19 -9.36 6.08 -2.89
C GLY A 19 -7.93 6.54 -2.65
N ILE A 20 -7.35 6.20 -1.50
CA ILE A 20 -6.04 6.65 -1.04
C ILE A 20 -4.94 6.53 -2.12
N TYR A 21 -4.90 5.41 -2.82
CA TYR A 21 -3.85 5.18 -3.82
C TYR A 21 -4.24 5.64 -5.22
N THR A 22 -5.50 5.55 -5.59
CA THR A 22 -5.99 6.06 -6.88
C THR A 22 -5.86 7.57 -6.94
N ASP A 23 -6.22 8.28 -5.85
CA ASP A 23 -6.07 9.73 -5.75
C ASP A 23 -4.60 10.15 -5.83
N LEU A 24 -3.71 9.43 -5.13
CA LEU A 24 -2.26 9.65 -5.20
C LEU A 24 -1.71 9.42 -6.61
N ILE A 25 -2.13 8.34 -7.28
CA ILE A 25 -1.71 8.03 -8.66
C ILE A 25 -2.17 9.12 -9.62
N ARG A 26 -3.45 9.56 -9.52
CA ARG A 26 -3.98 10.66 -10.32
C ARG A 26 -3.20 11.95 -10.10
N LYS A 27 -2.91 12.28 -8.83
CA LYS A 27 -2.13 13.48 -8.51
C LYS A 27 -0.75 13.47 -9.17
N PHE A 28 -0.03 12.36 -9.15
CA PHE A 28 1.23 12.22 -9.87
C PHE A 28 1.04 12.39 -11.39
N ARG A 29 0.02 11.76 -11.98
CA ARG A 29 -0.30 11.88 -13.40
C ARG A 29 -0.57 13.36 -13.78
N ASP A 30 -1.41 14.03 -13.01
CA ASP A 30 -1.87 15.40 -13.28
C ASP A 30 -0.74 16.42 -13.13
N GLU A 31 0.26 16.12 -12.29
CA GLU A 31 1.54 16.86 -12.21
C GLU A 31 2.53 16.50 -13.32
N GLY A 32 2.11 15.71 -14.31
CA GLY A 32 2.88 15.39 -15.50
C GLY A 32 3.92 14.27 -15.33
N HIS A 33 3.76 13.41 -14.32
CA HIS A 33 4.66 12.29 -14.09
C HIS A 33 4.15 11.01 -14.76
N GLU A 34 5.07 10.14 -15.19
CA GLU A 34 4.77 8.78 -15.62
C GLU A 34 4.70 7.85 -14.40
N VAL A 35 3.58 7.18 -14.20
CA VAL A 35 3.33 6.35 -13.02
C VAL A 35 3.21 4.88 -13.40
N TYR A 36 4.09 4.07 -12.86
CA TYR A 36 4.17 2.63 -13.10
C TYR A 36 3.75 1.89 -11.84
N VAL A 37 2.58 1.31 -11.84
CA VAL A 37 2.01 0.65 -10.66
C VAL A 37 2.10 -0.86 -10.80
N VAL A 38 2.61 -1.54 -9.77
CA VAL A 38 2.62 -2.99 -9.68
C VAL A 38 1.71 -3.42 -8.53
N TYR A 39 0.69 -4.21 -8.84
CA TYR A 39 -0.32 -4.66 -7.86
C TYR A 39 -0.70 -6.13 -8.07
N PRO A 40 -1.23 -6.83 -7.04
CA PRO A 40 -1.57 -8.23 -7.16
C PRO A 40 -2.91 -8.45 -7.87
N ARG A 41 -2.93 -9.45 -8.76
CA ARG A 41 -4.13 -10.11 -9.25
C ARG A 41 -4.20 -11.51 -8.63
N GLU A 42 -4.89 -11.63 -7.52
CA GLU A 42 -4.99 -12.89 -6.79
C GLU A 42 -5.60 -14.00 -7.64
N ARG A 43 -5.10 -15.24 -7.47
CA ARG A 43 -5.50 -16.42 -8.22
C ARG A 43 -7.03 -16.61 -8.29
N ARG A 44 -7.75 -16.28 -7.22
CA ARG A 44 -9.22 -16.35 -7.18
C ARG A 44 -9.92 -15.48 -8.23
N LEU A 45 -9.27 -14.42 -8.72
CA LEU A 45 -9.82 -13.55 -9.77
C LEU A 45 -9.71 -14.17 -11.16
N ARG A 46 -8.95 -15.27 -11.33
CA ARG A 46 -8.70 -15.97 -12.60
C ARG A 46 -8.19 -15.08 -13.74
N LEU A 47 -7.54 -13.96 -13.38
CA LEU A 47 -6.98 -13.00 -14.33
C LEU A 47 -5.50 -13.28 -14.59
N PRO A 48 -5.00 -13.13 -15.82
CA PRO A 48 -3.58 -13.25 -16.13
C PRO A 48 -2.80 -12.04 -15.65
N THR A 49 -1.46 -12.15 -15.66
CA THR A 49 -0.58 -10.99 -15.56
C THR A 49 -0.70 -10.15 -16.82
N GLU A 50 -0.99 -8.87 -16.67
CA GLU A 50 -1.29 -7.96 -17.76
C GLU A 50 -0.88 -6.53 -17.39
N VAL A 51 -0.49 -5.75 -18.40
CA VAL A 51 -0.29 -4.30 -18.29
C VAL A 51 -1.45 -3.59 -18.98
N LYS A 52 -2.01 -2.60 -18.31
CA LYS A 52 -2.89 -1.59 -18.92
C LYS A 52 -2.16 -0.26 -18.97
N HIS A 53 -2.35 0.47 -20.05
CA HIS A 53 -1.82 1.81 -20.23
C HIS A 53 -3.00 2.78 -20.32
N GLU A 54 -3.07 3.73 -19.41
CA GLU A 54 -4.11 4.75 -19.33
C GLU A 54 -3.43 6.11 -19.13
N ASP A 55 -3.34 6.89 -20.23
CA ASP A 55 -2.57 8.14 -20.28
C ASP A 55 -1.13 7.90 -19.77
N ARG A 56 -0.68 8.63 -18.75
CA ARG A 56 0.64 8.50 -18.11
C ARG A 56 0.69 7.43 -17.00
N VAL A 57 -0.33 6.60 -16.88
CA VAL A 57 -0.41 5.55 -15.86
C VAL A 57 -0.33 4.17 -16.48
N HIS A 58 0.60 3.37 -15.99
CA HIS A 58 0.89 2.02 -16.47
C HIS A 58 0.64 1.01 -15.34
N LEU A 59 -0.48 0.30 -15.41
CA LEU A 59 -0.96 -0.60 -14.37
C LEU A 59 -0.55 -2.04 -14.66
N LEU A 60 0.47 -2.56 -13.99
CA LEU A 60 0.88 -3.96 -14.08
C LEU A 60 0.18 -4.78 -12.98
N GLY A 61 -0.88 -5.48 -13.36
CA GLY A 61 -1.52 -6.48 -12.51
C GLY A 61 -0.79 -7.83 -12.60
N VAL A 62 -0.10 -8.21 -11.54
CA VAL A 62 0.68 -9.46 -11.48
C VAL A 62 -0.15 -10.59 -10.90
N LYS A 63 -0.28 -11.72 -11.62
CA LYS A 63 -0.94 -12.93 -11.09
C LYS A 63 -0.17 -13.46 -9.89
N THR A 64 -0.86 -13.56 -8.75
CA THR A 64 -0.30 -14.02 -7.47
C THR A 64 -1.13 -15.17 -6.89
N LEU A 65 -0.61 -15.88 -5.89
CA LEU A 65 -1.42 -16.70 -5.00
C LEU A 65 -2.38 -15.79 -4.20
N ASN A 66 -3.39 -16.39 -3.56
CA ASN A 66 -4.26 -15.63 -2.71
C ASN A 66 -3.53 -15.22 -1.42
N VAL A 67 -3.61 -13.95 -1.07
CA VAL A 67 -3.01 -13.37 0.16
C VAL A 67 -4.09 -12.77 1.06
N THR A 68 -5.30 -12.59 0.52
CA THR A 68 -6.48 -12.13 1.25
C THR A 68 -7.62 -13.14 1.10
N LYS A 69 -8.54 -13.21 2.07
CA LYS A 69 -9.73 -14.08 2.04
C LYS A 69 -9.39 -15.53 1.66
N THR A 70 -8.36 -16.12 2.28
CA THR A 70 -7.88 -17.48 2.04
C THR A 70 -7.39 -18.12 3.34
N ASN A 71 -7.11 -19.44 3.32
CA ASN A 71 -6.60 -20.14 4.49
C ASN A 71 -5.16 -19.72 4.84
N LEU A 72 -4.73 -20.02 6.08
CA LEU A 72 -3.44 -19.58 6.61
C LEU A 72 -2.24 -20.13 5.83
N ILE A 73 -2.34 -21.35 5.29
CA ILE A 73 -1.25 -21.99 4.53
C ILE A 73 -1.07 -21.27 3.20
N GLU A 74 -2.16 -21.07 2.44
CA GLU A 74 -2.09 -20.34 1.16
C GLU A 74 -1.67 -18.90 1.37
N LYS A 75 -2.17 -18.24 2.43
CA LYS A 75 -1.75 -16.88 2.80
C LYS A 75 -0.24 -16.81 3.05
N GLY A 76 0.32 -17.77 3.80
CA GLY A 76 1.76 -17.86 4.06
C GLY A 76 2.58 -18.06 2.80
N LEU A 77 2.20 -19.03 1.95
CA LEU A 77 2.83 -19.28 0.65
C LEU A 77 2.70 -18.07 -0.29
N GLY A 78 1.53 -17.44 -0.31
CA GLY A 78 1.27 -16.22 -1.07
C GLY A 78 2.23 -15.10 -0.69
N GLN A 79 2.41 -14.85 0.61
CA GLN A 79 3.34 -13.83 1.11
C GLN A 79 4.82 -14.13 0.75
N VAL A 80 5.24 -15.40 0.80
CA VAL A 80 6.61 -15.79 0.45
C VAL A 80 6.88 -15.65 -1.05
N THR A 81 5.91 -16.00 -1.89
CA THR A 81 6.07 -15.99 -3.36
C THR A 81 5.82 -14.63 -3.99
N LEU A 82 5.05 -13.76 -3.32
CA LEU A 82 4.63 -12.45 -3.80
C LEU A 82 5.80 -11.60 -4.32
N GLU A 83 6.84 -11.48 -3.53
CA GLU A 83 8.02 -10.67 -3.85
C GLU A 83 8.72 -11.16 -5.13
N ARG A 84 8.81 -12.49 -5.31
CA ARG A 84 9.37 -13.08 -6.54
C ARG A 84 8.49 -12.80 -7.74
N GLN A 85 7.16 -12.94 -7.57
CA GLN A 85 6.20 -12.70 -8.65
C GLN A 85 6.21 -11.23 -9.09
N PHE A 86 6.25 -10.30 -8.14
CA PHE A 86 6.37 -8.86 -8.42
C PHE A 86 7.69 -8.55 -9.13
N LYS A 87 8.82 -9.09 -8.64
CA LYS A 87 10.12 -8.90 -9.29
C LYS A 87 10.11 -9.39 -10.74
N LEU A 88 9.61 -10.60 -11.00
CA LEU A 88 9.53 -11.15 -12.36
C LEU A 88 8.60 -10.34 -13.27
N GLY A 89 7.45 -9.88 -12.74
CA GLY A 89 6.55 -8.99 -13.46
C GLY A 89 7.22 -7.67 -13.80
N LEU A 90 7.83 -7.02 -12.82
CA LEU A 90 8.56 -5.77 -13.02
C LEU A 90 9.69 -5.92 -14.06
N GLU A 91 10.46 -6.99 -13.97
CA GLU A 91 11.55 -7.27 -14.89
C GLU A 91 11.06 -7.45 -16.33
N LYS A 92 10.01 -8.24 -16.50
CA LYS A 92 9.45 -8.56 -17.83
C LYS A 92 8.80 -7.37 -18.51
N TYR A 93 8.00 -6.58 -17.79
CA TYR A 93 7.15 -5.56 -18.38
C TYR A 93 7.74 -4.14 -18.28
N PHE A 94 8.47 -3.84 -17.19
CA PHE A 94 9.05 -2.52 -16.95
C PHE A 94 10.58 -2.55 -16.84
N GLY A 95 11.22 -3.64 -17.20
CA GLY A 95 12.66 -3.82 -17.05
C GLY A 95 13.54 -2.82 -17.82
N LYS A 96 13.00 -2.16 -18.86
CA LYS A 96 13.71 -1.11 -19.63
C LYS A 96 13.44 0.30 -19.10
N VAL A 97 12.44 0.48 -18.24
CA VAL A 97 12.08 1.78 -17.68
C VAL A 97 13.13 2.20 -16.64
N LYS A 98 13.49 3.49 -16.67
CA LYS A 98 14.32 4.12 -15.65
C LYS A 98 13.41 4.87 -14.68
N PHE A 99 13.49 4.54 -13.41
CA PHE A 99 12.71 5.16 -12.35
C PHE A 99 13.49 6.22 -11.61
N ASP A 100 12.81 7.30 -11.23
CA ASP A 100 13.34 8.38 -10.38
C ASP A 100 12.90 8.17 -8.93
N ILE A 101 11.70 7.62 -8.72
CA ILE A 101 11.14 7.32 -7.41
C ILE A 101 10.65 5.88 -7.38
N ILE A 102 10.92 5.17 -6.28
CA ILE A 102 10.40 3.85 -5.96
C ILE A 102 9.55 4.00 -4.70
N LEU A 103 8.23 4.13 -4.90
CA LEU A 103 7.23 4.26 -3.85
C LEU A 103 6.66 2.90 -3.50
N TYR A 104 6.46 2.60 -2.23
CA TYR A 104 5.85 1.35 -1.77
C TYR A 104 5.18 1.52 -0.43
N SER A 105 4.14 0.72 -0.18
CA SER A 105 3.35 0.81 1.04
C SER A 105 3.44 -0.46 1.89
N THR A 106 3.28 -0.32 3.20
CA THR A 106 3.01 -1.43 4.11
C THR A 106 1.50 -1.56 4.37
N PRO A 107 0.99 -2.79 4.60
CA PRO A 107 1.59 -4.07 4.30
C PRO A 107 1.75 -4.28 2.78
N PRO A 108 2.64 -5.18 2.33
CA PRO A 108 3.43 -6.15 3.08
C PRO A 108 4.82 -5.63 3.45
N ILE A 109 5.45 -6.23 4.46
CA ILE A 109 6.85 -5.96 4.81
C ILE A 109 7.85 -6.79 3.97
N THR A 110 7.38 -7.48 2.93
CA THR A 110 8.18 -8.45 2.16
C THR A 110 8.70 -7.92 0.83
N PHE A 111 8.58 -6.62 0.54
CA PHE A 111 9.03 -6.06 -0.75
C PHE A 111 10.54 -5.79 -0.86
N THR A 112 11.34 -6.13 0.15
CA THR A 112 12.75 -5.77 0.21
C THR A 112 13.56 -6.21 -1.03
N LYS A 113 13.35 -7.42 -1.56
CA LYS A 113 14.11 -7.91 -2.72
C LYS A 113 13.67 -7.24 -4.03
N VAL A 114 12.38 -6.96 -4.21
CA VAL A 114 11.91 -6.24 -5.41
C VAL A 114 12.38 -4.80 -5.41
N ILE A 115 12.41 -4.14 -4.25
CA ILE A 115 12.94 -2.77 -4.11
C ILE A 115 14.46 -2.77 -4.39
N ARG A 116 15.24 -3.70 -3.80
CA ARG A 116 16.68 -3.83 -4.11
C ARG A 116 16.93 -4.06 -5.60
N TYR A 117 16.12 -4.87 -6.25
CA TYR A 117 16.20 -5.07 -7.69
C TYR A 117 15.96 -3.77 -8.44
N ALA A 118 14.91 -3.02 -8.10
CA ALA A 118 14.60 -1.74 -8.71
C ALA A 118 15.71 -0.70 -8.47
N LYS A 119 16.20 -0.57 -7.24
CA LYS A 119 17.34 0.34 -6.89
C LYS A 119 18.62 -0.03 -7.63
N LYS A 120 18.96 -1.34 -7.73
CA LYS A 120 20.16 -1.78 -8.47
C LYS A 120 20.13 -1.35 -9.94
N ARG A 121 18.95 -1.33 -10.55
CA ARG A 121 18.76 -0.88 -11.94
C ARG A 121 18.66 0.64 -12.09
N ASN A 122 18.32 1.31 -11.01
CA ASN A 122 18.13 2.76 -10.91
C ASN A 122 18.87 3.30 -9.68
N PRO A 123 20.21 3.37 -9.71
CA PRO A 123 21.00 3.72 -8.51
C PRO A 123 20.73 5.12 -7.96
N LYS A 124 20.20 6.03 -8.79
CA LYS A 124 19.82 7.40 -8.40
C LYS A 124 18.37 7.53 -7.94
N ALA A 125 17.56 6.46 -8.08
CA ALA A 125 16.17 6.51 -7.67
C ALA A 125 16.04 6.61 -6.15
N VAL A 126 15.16 7.50 -5.70
CA VAL A 126 14.78 7.63 -4.29
C VAL A 126 13.76 6.57 -3.93
N SER A 127 14.00 5.83 -2.87
CA SER A 127 13.06 4.86 -2.32
C SER A 127 12.28 5.47 -1.16
N TYR A 128 10.95 5.49 -1.28
CA TYR A 128 10.05 6.09 -0.29
C TYR A 128 9.06 5.06 0.23
N LEU A 129 9.07 4.83 1.53
CA LEU A 129 8.15 3.93 2.23
C LEU A 129 6.93 4.69 2.76
N LEU A 130 5.74 4.35 2.29
CA LEU A 130 4.48 4.75 2.91
C LEU A 130 4.17 3.75 4.04
N LEU A 131 4.58 4.09 5.26
CA LEU A 131 4.43 3.24 6.44
C LEU A 131 3.00 3.38 7.01
N LYS A 132 2.08 2.57 6.50
CA LYS A 132 0.67 2.59 6.90
C LYS A 132 0.43 1.79 8.20
N ASP A 133 1.14 0.67 8.36
CA ASP A 133 1.04 -0.21 9.52
C ASP A 133 2.44 -0.53 10.06
N ILE A 134 2.63 -0.43 11.37
CA ILE A 134 3.84 -0.85 12.07
C ILE A 134 3.70 -2.34 12.42
N PHE A 135 3.96 -3.20 11.45
CA PHE A 135 3.95 -4.64 11.62
C PHE A 135 5.39 -5.15 11.84
N PRO A 136 5.67 -6.00 12.84
CA PRO A 136 4.74 -6.88 13.56
C PRO A 136 4.19 -6.32 14.88
N GLN A 137 4.50 -5.10 15.29
CA GLN A 137 4.06 -4.59 16.58
C GLN A 137 2.53 -4.53 16.68
N ASN A 138 1.83 -4.05 15.66
CA ASN A 138 0.36 -4.02 15.66
C ASN A 138 -0.26 -5.40 15.89
N ALA A 139 0.37 -6.48 15.38
CA ALA A 139 -0.10 -7.84 15.63
C ALA A 139 0.14 -8.31 17.07
N VAL A 140 1.15 -7.76 17.74
CA VAL A 140 1.37 -7.99 19.19
C VAL A 140 0.31 -7.26 20.01
N ASP A 141 0.04 -6.00 19.68
CA ASP A 141 -0.94 -5.16 20.37
C ASP A 141 -2.37 -5.74 20.26
N LEU A 142 -2.66 -6.40 19.12
CA LEU A 142 -3.91 -7.12 18.89
C LEU A 142 -3.95 -8.55 19.48
N GLY A 143 -2.89 -9.00 20.18
CA GLY A 143 -2.81 -10.34 20.76
C GLY A 143 -2.65 -11.49 19.73
N ILE A 144 -2.41 -11.18 18.46
CA ILE A 144 -2.22 -12.18 17.37
C ILE A 144 -0.84 -12.82 17.48
N LEU A 145 0.18 -12.02 17.79
CA LEU A 145 1.56 -12.43 18.02
C LEU A 145 1.97 -12.17 19.49
N THR A 146 3.01 -12.86 19.93
CA THR A 146 3.69 -12.60 21.21
C THR A 146 5.18 -12.40 20.95
N LYS A 147 5.89 -11.72 21.86
CA LYS A 147 7.35 -11.55 21.74
C LYS A 147 8.11 -12.77 22.26
N ASP A 148 7.43 -13.68 22.97
CA ASP A 148 7.99 -14.87 23.63
C ASP A 148 7.44 -16.18 23.07
N GLY A 149 8.10 -17.31 23.39
CA GLY A 149 7.70 -18.64 22.97
C GLY A 149 7.81 -18.86 21.46
N LEU A 150 7.03 -19.81 20.94
CA LEU A 150 7.03 -20.15 19.52
C LEU A 150 6.58 -18.98 18.61
N LYS A 151 5.56 -18.23 19.05
CA LYS A 151 5.11 -17.03 18.33
C LYS A 151 6.17 -15.92 18.36
N GLY A 152 7.03 -15.87 19.37
CA GLY A 152 8.15 -14.94 19.47
C GLY A 152 9.23 -15.18 18.40
N VAL A 153 9.42 -16.43 17.93
CA VAL A 153 10.29 -16.71 16.80
C VAL A 153 9.75 -16.05 15.53
N LEU A 154 8.45 -16.17 15.29
CA LEU A 154 7.78 -15.54 14.16
C LEU A 154 7.82 -14.01 14.25
N TYR A 155 7.60 -13.46 15.45
CA TYR A 155 7.77 -12.02 15.68
C TYR A 155 9.17 -11.54 15.30
N ARG A 156 10.25 -12.24 15.74
CA ARG A 156 11.64 -11.87 15.41
C ARG A 156 11.92 -11.94 13.92
N LEU A 157 11.36 -12.93 13.21
CA LEU A 157 11.49 -13.03 11.74
C LEU A 157 10.83 -11.85 11.04
N PHE A 158 9.61 -11.48 11.43
CA PHE A 158 8.91 -10.33 10.87
C PHE A 158 9.60 -9.01 11.23
N ARG A 159 10.06 -8.88 12.47
CA ARG A 159 10.81 -7.69 12.92
C ARG A 159 12.09 -7.48 12.12
N LYS A 160 12.80 -8.57 11.80
CA LYS A 160 13.97 -8.51 10.91
C LYS A 160 13.60 -8.01 9.51
N LYS A 161 12.49 -8.51 8.94
CA LYS A 161 12.03 -8.05 7.61
C LYS A 161 11.59 -6.59 7.62
N GLU A 162 10.92 -6.15 8.65
CA GLU A 162 10.55 -4.75 8.84
C GLU A 162 11.81 -3.86 8.91
N LYS A 163 12.80 -4.23 9.74
CA LYS A 163 14.09 -3.51 9.80
C LYS A 163 14.82 -3.49 8.46
N ASP A 164 14.82 -4.60 7.73
CA ASP A 164 15.41 -4.65 6.39
C ASP A 164 14.69 -3.73 5.39
N LEU A 165 13.37 -3.56 5.55
CA LEU A 165 12.57 -2.63 4.74
C LEU A 165 12.90 -1.18 5.08
N TYR A 166 13.01 -0.83 6.36
CA TYR A 166 13.40 0.51 6.80
C TYR A 166 14.79 0.89 6.28
N ARG A 167 15.79 0.00 6.44
CA ARG A 167 17.18 0.25 5.98
C ARG A 167 17.32 0.45 4.47
N ILE A 168 16.40 -0.05 3.66
CA ILE A 168 16.45 0.12 2.20
C ILE A 168 15.72 1.37 1.75
N SER A 169 14.94 1.99 2.62
CA SER A 169 14.18 3.20 2.37
C SER A 169 15.07 4.43 2.56
N ASP A 170 15.10 5.31 1.57
CA ASP A 170 15.77 6.59 1.70
C ASP A 170 14.90 7.57 2.52
N TYR A 171 13.56 7.40 2.49
CA TYR A 171 12.59 8.13 3.32
C TYR A 171 11.49 7.20 3.81
N ILE A 172 10.95 7.51 5.00
CA ILE A 172 9.86 6.77 5.66
C ILE A 172 8.76 7.74 6.06
N GLY A 173 7.64 7.70 5.36
CA GLY A 173 6.45 8.49 5.65
C GLY A 173 5.49 7.74 6.57
N CYS A 174 5.32 8.26 7.78
CA CYS A 174 4.46 7.70 8.84
C CYS A 174 3.09 8.36 8.88
N MET A 175 2.09 7.65 9.37
CA MET A 175 0.69 8.11 9.43
C MET A 175 0.45 9.24 10.46
N SER A 176 1.30 9.36 11.47
CA SER A 176 1.10 10.32 12.56
C SER A 176 2.42 10.63 13.29
N PRO A 177 2.47 11.72 14.09
CA PRO A 177 3.61 12.01 14.95
C PRO A 177 3.95 10.88 15.92
N ALA A 178 2.94 10.16 16.43
CA ALA A 178 3.14 9.01 17.31
C ALA A 178 3.85 7.85 16.58
N ASN A 179 3.51 7.61 15.31
CA ASN A 179 4.22 6.62 14.49
C ASN A 179 5.67 7.02 14.22
N VAL A 180 5.93 8.30 13.91
CA VAL A 180 7.30 8.83 13.73
C VAL A 180 8.12 8.57 15.00
N LYS A 181 7.58 8.98 16.16
CA LYS A 181 8.23 8.76 17.46
C LYS A 181 8.53 7.28 17.68
N TYR A 182 7.55 6.41 17.46
CA TYR A 182 7.73 4.96 17.62
C TYR A 182 8.82 4.40 16.72
N VAL A 183 8.85 4.79 15.44
CA VAL A 183 9.87 4.31 14.50
C VAL A 183 11.27 4.72 14.95
N ILE A 184 11.47 5.96 15.34
CA ILE A 184 12.76 6.48 15.80
C ILE A 184 13.20 5.78 17.10
N GLU A 185 12.33 5.68 18.11
CA GLU A 185 12.67 5.07 19.39
C GLU A 185 12.99 3.57 19.32
N HIS A 186 12.36 2.85 18.38
CA HIS A 186 12.53 1.39 18.26
C HIS A 186 13.52 0.98 17.17
N ASN A 187 14.08 1.93 16.42
CA ASN A 187 15.06 1.68 15.36
C ASN A 187 16.20 2.72 15.41
N PRO A 188 17.05 2.66 16.44
CA PRO A 188 18.13 3.64 16.63
C PRO A 188 19.15 3.66 15.48
N GLU A 189 19.11 2.66 14.60
CA GLU A 189 19.92 2.58 13.39
C GLU A 189 19.41 3.44 12.23
N ILE A 190 18.19 4.00 12.34
CA ILE A 190 17.57 4.84 11.32
C ILE A 190 17.80 6.31 11.68
N ASP A 191 18.29 7.09 10.72
CA ASP A 191 18.41 8.53 10.87
C ASP A 191 17.02 9.17 11.05
N PRO A 192 16.77 9.88 12.18
CA PRO A 192 15.49 10.58 12.37
C PRO A 192 15.14 11.56 11.24
N ALA A 193 16.11 12.12 10.56
CA ALA A 193 15.91 13.10 9.47
C ALA A 193 15.23 12.49 8.22
N VAL A 194 15.24 11.15 8.08
CA VAL A 194 14.56 10.48 6.95
C VAL A 194 13.16 9.99 7.31
N VAL A 195 12.70 10.22 8.54
CA VAL A 195 11.37 9.79 9.03
C VAL A 195 10.46 11.01 9.16
N GLU A 196 9.38 11.02 8.42
CA GLU A 196 8.47 12.18 8.35
C GLU A 196 7.00 11.79 8.50
N ILE A 197 6.13 12.79 8.62
CA ILE A 197 4.67 12.59 8.68
C ILE A 197 4.14 12.60 7.24
N ALA A 198 3.53 11.49 6.80
CA ALA A 198 2.86 11.35 5.51
C ALA A 198 1.54 10.59 5.68
N PRO A 199 0.48 11.24 6.20
CA PRO A 199 -0.81 10.61 6.44
C PRO A 199 -1.50 10.24 5.12
N ASN A 200 -2.51 9.35 5.22
CA ASN A 200 -3.40 9.14 4.10
C ASN A 200 -4.16 10.43 3.78
N SER A 201 -4.31 10.69 2.50
CA SER A 201 -5.11 11.80 1.99
C SER A 201 -6.12 11.30 0.96
N TYR A 202 -7.20 12.03 0.81
CA TYR A 202 -8.21 11.83 -0.21
C TYR A 202 -8.40 13.13 -0.97
N ASP A 203 -8.65 13.00 -2.25
CA ASP A 203 -9.09 14.11 -3.06
C ASP A 203 -10.57 14.37 -2.75
N ILE A 204 -10.86 15.56 -2.23
CA ILE A 204 -12.23 15.95 -1.88
C ILE A 204 -12.86 16.51 -3.15
N PRO A 205 -13.96 15.92 -3.67
CA PRO A 205 -14.66 16.48 -4.80
C PRO A 205 -15.05 17.92 -4.50
N SER A 206 -14.74 18.84 -5.41
CA SER A 206 -15.00 20.28 -5.28
C SER A 206 -16.49 20.62 -5.19
N GLU A 207 -17.36 19.71 -5.63
CA GLU A 207 -18.81 19.82 -5.53
C GLU A 207 -19.40 18.54 -4.94
N ILE A 208 -19.67 18.55 -3.63
CA ILE A 208 -20.66 17.65 -3.07
C ILE A 208 -22.01 18.35 -3.30
N SER A 209 -22.59 18.19 -4.46
CA SER A 209 -23.97 18.60 -4.69
C SER A 209 -24.88 17.66 -3.88
N VAL A 210 -25.15 18.03 -2.65
CA VAL A 210 -26.22 17.41 -1.89
C VAL A 210 -27.52 17.95 -2.49
N GLU A 211 -28.15 17.21 -3.39
CA GLU A 211 -29.52 17.51 -3.80
C GLU A 211 -30.41 17.42 -2.55
N TYR A 212 -30.81 18.58 -2.05
CA TYR A 212 -31.82 18.68 -0.99
C TYR A 212 -33.10 18.02 -1.50
N GLY A 213 -33.56 16.97 -0.83
CA GLY A 213 -34.71 16.16 -1.23
C GLY A 213 -34.42 14.69 -1.46
N VAL A 214 -33.27 14.34 -2.06
CA VAL A 214 -32.85 12.93 -2.21
C VAL A 214 -32.53 12.32 -0.84
N THR A 215 -31.96 13.09 0.07
CA THR A 215 -31.65 12.66 1.45
C THR A 215 -32.89 12.29 2.24
N ASP A 216 -33.97 13.04 2.10
CA ASP A 216 -35.23 12.78 2.82
C ASP A 216 -35.93 11.53 2.32
N HIS A 217 -35.95 11.31 1.01
CA HIS A 217 -36.49 10.07 0.41
C HIS A 217 -35.72 8.82 0.89
N ILE A 218 -34.36 8.88 0.96
CA ILE A 218 -33.55 7.77 1.47
C ILE A 218 -33.84 7.55 2.96
N ARG A 219 -33.92 8.60 3.76
CA ARG A 219 -34.25 8.50 5.19
C ARG A 219 -35.62 7.86 5.41
N GLN A 220 -36.63 8.30 4.67
CA GLN A 220 -37.97 7.71 4.72
C GLN A 220 -37.98 6.25 4.31
N LYS A 221 -37.32 5.91 3.20
CA LYS A 221 -37.24 4.54 2.68
C LYS A 221 -36.64 3.56 3.69
N TYR A 222 -35.66 4.00 4.49
CA TYR A 222 -34.99 3.15 5.48
C TYR A 222 -35.43 3.41 6.93
N GLY A 223 -36.51 4.16 7.15
CA GLY A 223 -37.05 4.44 8.48
C GLY A 223 -36.09 5.24 9.38
N LEU A 224 -35.25 6.08 8.79
CA LEU A 224 -34.27 6.88 9.52
C LEU A 224 -34.87 8.22 9.96
N PRO A 225 -34.41 8.81 11.11
CA PRO A 225 -34.88 10.09 11.57
C PRO A 225 -34.62 11.22 10.55
N ILE A 226 -35.63 11.98 10.19
CA ILE A 226 -35.52 13.07 9.21
C ILE A 226 -34.84 14.30 9.82
N ASN A 227 -35.15 14.61 11.09
CA ASN A 227 -34.74 15.85 11.78
C ASN A 227 -33.57 15.65 12.77
N LYS A 228 -32.81 14.54 12.65
CA LYS A 228 -31.66 14.27 13.53
C LYS A 228 -30.41 14.03 12.72
N PRO A 229 -29.22 14.42 13.21
CA PRO A 229 -27.96 14.01 12.60
C PRO A 229 -27.82 12.49 12.68
N ILE A 230 -27.33 11.88 11.61
CA ILE A 230 -27.05 10.45 11.55
C ILE A 230 -25.56 10.27 11.33
N PHE A 231 -24.92 9.57 12.26
CA PHE A 231 -23.52 9.16 12.13
C PHE A 231 -23.49 7.73 11.62
N ILE A 232 -22.80 7.50 10.50
CA ILE A 232 -22.65 6.17 9.90
C ILE A 232 -21.18 5.77 9.97
N TYR A 233 -20.91 4.60 10.54
CA TYR A 233 -19.60 3.97 10.48
C TYR A 233 -19.70 2.76 9.54
N GLY A 234 -18.88 2.75 8.48
CA GLY A 234 -18.74 1.62 7.57
C GLY A 234 -17.32 1.05 7.69
N GLY A 235 -17.22 -0.22 7.98
CA GLY A 235 -15.94 -0.94 8.08
C GLY A 235 -16.11 -2.43 7.84
N ASN A 236 -14.97 -3.14 7.64
CA ASN A 236 -14.94 -4.60 7.56
C ASN A 236 -14.82 -5.21 8.97
#